data_881f3b42c8e408bb15660c4377b045d9
#
_entry.id   881f3b42c8e408bb15660c4377b045d9
#
_cell.length_a   1.000
_cell.length_b   1.000
_cell.length_c   1.000
_cell.angle_alpha   90.00
_cell.angle_beta   90.00
_cell.angle_gamma   90.00
#
_symmetry.space_group_name_H-M   'P 1'
#
loop_
_entity.id
_entity.type
_entity.pdbx_description
1 polymer ?
#
loop_
_entity_poly.entity_id
_entity_poly.type
_entity_poly.pdbx_seq_one_letter_code
_entity_poly.pdbx_strand_id
1 'polypeptide(L)'
;MSERVRLDKFLVDSGSLATRSEAQASISAGKVTVNGTVVTKASLKVGGDDIIHAERAHPYVSRAALKLKGAFEVFGLDASGLNCLDVGCSTGGFTEVLLEAGAAHVVSVDVGTDQFHPSLRDNPHISLFEQMDARKLTSEQIDREIDLLVCDASFIGLEKVLDPAVSFVKSGGLALLLFKPQFQVGRKAVGKGGIVTDIEAVDVAKHAFSDWLVANGFTLKGWEPSSVTGSDGNQEWLVYAIKS
;
A
#
# COMPACT_ATOMS: atom_id res chain seq x y z
N MET A 1 30.78 -21.71 19.98
CA MET A 1 30.56 -20.98 18.70
C MET A 1 29.07 -20.75 18.62
N SER A 2 28.61 -19.50 18.66
CA SER A 2 27.16 -19.16 18.53
C SER A 2 26.68 -19.57 17.13
N GLU A 3 25.48 -20.13 17.05
CA GLU A 3 24.86 -20.50 15.77
C GLU A 3 24.72 -19.27 14.88
N ARG A 4 25.25 -19.32 13.65
CA ARG A 4 25.13 -18.20 12.70
C ARG A 4 23.78 -18.27 11.99
N VAL A 5 22.95 -17.24 12.14
CA VAL A 5 21.62 -17.11 11.53
C VAL A 5 21.62 -16.08 10.40
N ARG A 6 20.59 -16.08 9.58
CA ARG A 6 20.41 -15.04 8.55
C ARG A 6 20.24 -13.66 9.18
N LEU A 7 20.83 -12.63 8.56
CA LEU A 7 20.79 -11.26 9.03
C LEU A 7 19.34 -10.74 9.17
N ASP A 8 18.48 -11.02 8.18
CA ASP A 8 17.06 -10.62 8.23
C ASP A 8 16.31 -11.24 9.43
N LYS A 9 16.64 -12.49 9.77
CA LYS A 9 16.10 -13.15 10.95
C LYS A 9 16.69 -12.59 12.25
N PHE A 10 18.01 -12.40 12.29
CA PHE A 10 18.70 -11.85 13.45
C PHE A 10 18.15 -10.51 13.89
N LEU A 11 17.90 -9.60 12.92
CA LEU A 11 17.37 -8.26 13.19
C LEU A 11 15.97 -8.27 13.83
N VAL A 12 15.15 -9.26 13.49
CA VAL A 12 13.83 -9.45 14.11
C VAL A 12 13.96 -10.11 15.47
N ASP A 13 14.73 -11.19 15.57
CA ASP A 13 14.91 -11.94 16.83
C ASP A 13 15.56 -11.07 17.93
N SER A 14 16.43 -10.11 17.55
CA SER A 14 17.06 -9.13 18.46
C SER A 14 16.16 -7.95 18.81
N GLY A 15 14.97 -7.80 18.17
CA GLY A 15 14.10 -6.64 18.35
C GLY A 15 14.61 -5.37 17.68
N SER A 16 15.67 -5.43 16.88
CA SER A 16 16.21 -4.25 16.16
C SER A 16 15.24 -3.73 15.10
N LEU A 17 14.46 -4.64 14.48
CA LEU A 17 13.39 -4.32 13.53
C LEU A 17 12.17 -5.19 13.82
N ALA A 18 10.96 -4.68 13.56
CA ALA A 18 9.74 -5.33 14.00
C ALA A 18 9.36 -6.56 13.17
N THR A 19 9.63 -6.54 11.86
CA THR A 19 9.25 -7.61 10.95
C THR A 19 10.36 -7.98 9.99
N ARG A 20 10.28 -9.20 9.44
CA ARG A 20 11.25 -9.68 8.45
C ARG A 20 11.20 -8.89 7.14
N SER A 21 10.03 -8.40 6.75
CA SER A 21 9.87 -7.54 5.59
C SER A 21 10.58 -6.20 5.79
N GLU A 22 10.43 -5.59 6.96
CA GLU A 22 11.13 -4.37 7.34
C GLU A 22 12.65 -4.57 7.37
N ALA A 23 13.13 -5.69 7.95
CA ALA A 23 14.53 -6.03 7.97
C ALA A 23 15.12 -6.17 6.55
N GLN A 24 14.41 -6.84 5.66
CA GLN A 24 14.83 -6.98 4.27
C GLN A 24 14.84 -5.64 3.52
N ALA A 25 13.86 -4.78 3.74
CA ALA A 25 13.82 -3.44 3.17
C ALA A 25 15.00 -2.60 3.66
N SER A 26 15.27 -2.58 4.96
CA SER A 26 16.38 -1.84 5.56
C SER A 26 17.75 -2.32 5.08
N ILE A 27 17.93 -3.64 4.96
CA ILE A 27 19.15 -4.23 4.40
C ILE A 27 19.32 -3.82 2.93
N SER A 28 18.28 -3.94 2.12
CA SER A 28 18.33 -3.59 0.69
C SER A 28 18.58 -2.11 0.46
N ALA A 29 18.07 -1.24 1.35
CA ALA A 29 18.30 0.21 1.33
C ALA A 29 19.69 0.63 1.86
N GLY A 30 20.56 -0.33 2.24
CA GLY A 30 21.89 -0.03 2.80
C GLY A 30 21.86 0.60 4.20
N LYS A 31 20.75 0.43 4.92
CA LYS A 31 20.54 0.96 6.28
C LYS A 31 21.02 0.03 7.39
N VAL A 32 21.71 -1.05 7.02
CA VAL A 32 22.25 -2.03 7.95
C VAL A 32 23.75 -2.18 7.76
N THR A 33 24.50 -2.11 8.86
CA THR A 33 25.94 -2.41 8.87
C THR A 33 26.24 -3.62 9.75
N VAL A 34 27.23 -4.41 9.33
CA VAL A 34 27.80 -5.51 10.10
C VAL A 34 29.29 -5.25 10.22
N ASN A 35 29.79 -5.13 11.46
CA ASN A 35 31.19 -4.81 11.76
C ASN A 35 31.67 -3.53 11.04
N GLY A 36 30.80 -2.50 10.99
CA GLY A 36 31.06 -1.22 10.34
C GLY A 36 30.93 -1.22 8.81
N THR A 37 30.63 -2.37 8.18
CA THR A 37 30.48 -2.47 6.71
C THR A 37 28.99 -2.52 6.34
N VAL A 38 28.55 -1.69 5.38
CA VAL A 38 27.18 -1.71 4.84
C VAL A 38 26.90 -3.04 4.15
N VAL A 39 25.77 -3.65 4.47
CA VAL A 39 25.35 -4.94 3.92
C VAL A 39 24.00 -4.80 3.23
N THR A 40 23.91 -5.32 2.01
CA THR A 40 22.67 -5.33 1.21
C THR A 40 22.10 -6.73 0.97
N LYS A 41 22.74 -7.78 1.54
CA LYS A 41 22.33 -9.17 1.37
C LYS A 41 21.64 -9.70 2.62
N ALA A 42 20.32 -9.83 2.61
CA ALA A 42 19.51 -10.31 3.73
C ALA A 42 19.86 -11.73 4.21
N SER A 43 20.39 -12.56 3.31
CA SER A 43 20.80 -13.94 3.62
C SER A 43 22.21 -14.05 4.24
N LEU A 44 22.93 -12.94 4.44
CA LEU A 44 24.23 -12.97 5.13
C LEU A 44 24.07 -13.68 6.48
N LYS A 45 25.04 -14.53 6.81
CA LYS A 45 25.06 -15.23 8.10
C LYS A 45 25.82 -14.42 9.14
N VAL A 46 25.15 -14.11 10.26
CA VAL A 46 25.68 -13.36 11.40
C VAL A 46 25.54 -14.13 12.69
N GLY A 47 26.37 -13.85 13.68
CA GLY A 47 26.36 -14.47 15.01
C GLY A 47 26.46 -13.45 16.13
N GLY A 48 26.46 -13.91 17.38
CA GLY A 48 26.46 -13.03 18.57
C GLY A 48 27.70 -12.14 18.75
N ASP A 49 28.80 -12.46 18.05
CA ASP A 49 30.05 -11.68 18.11
C ASP A 49 30.08 -10.55 17.06
N ASP A 50 29.12 -10.51 16.12
CA ASP A 50 29.06 -9.47 15.09
C ASP A 50 28.40 -8.19 15.66
N ILE A 51 29.03 -7.04 15.43
CA ILE A 51 28.47 -5.73 15.79
C ILE A 51 27.54 -5.30 14.64
N ILE A 52 26.23 -5.21 14.94
CA ILE A 52 25.22 -4.91 13.95
C ILE A 52 24.48 -3.62 14.34
N HIS A 53 24.42 -2.68 13.38
CA HIS A 53 23.59 -1.48 13.48
C HIS A 53 22.57 -1.54 12.37
N ALA A 54 21.30 -1.24 12.69
CA ALA A 54 20.20 -1.20 11.75
C ALA A 54 19.33 0.03 11.97
N GLU A 55 19.02 0.70 10.87
CA GLU A 55 18.02 1.76 10.80
C GLU A 55 16.87 1.31 9.91
N ARG A 56 15.68 1.86 10.13
CA ARG A 56 14.53 1.63 9.22
C ARG A 56 14.81 2.20 7.84
N ALA A 57 14.35 1.52 6.79
CA ALA A 57 14.43 2.01 5.42
C ALA A 57 13.61 3.30 5.20
N HIS A 58 12.53 3.44 5.94
CA HIS A 58 11.62 4.58 5.92
C HIS A 58 10.92 4.70 7.29
N PRO A 59 10.36 5.88 7.66
CA PRO A 59 9.72 6.09 8.95
C PRO A 59 8.36 5.41 9.10
N TYR A 60 7.73 5.01 8.00
CA TYR A 60 6.35 4.52 7.94
C TYR A 60 6.18 3.08 8.41
N VAL A 61 4.94 2.75 8.82
CA VAL A 61 4.56 1.38 9.24
C VAL A 61 4.68 0.35 8.11
N SER A 62 4.64 0.79 6.85
CA SER A 62 4.89 -0.07 5.69
C SER A 62 5.43 0.69 4.48
N ARG A 63 6.07 -0.07 3.56
CA ARG A 63 6.57 0.45 2.29
C ARG A 63 5.45 0.97 1.37
N ALA A 64 4.21 0.51 1.56
CA ALA A 64 3.05 0.99 0.81
C ALA A 64 2.85 2.51 0.97
N ALA A 65 3.15 3.06 2.15
CA ALA A 65 3.11 4.51 2.43
C ALA A 65 3.86 5.34 1.38
N LEU A 66 5.03 4.86 0.93
CA LEU A 66 5.83 5.57 -0.07
C LEU A 66 5.13 5.69 -1.43
N LYS A 67 4.23 4.75 -1.77
CA LYS A 67 3.44 4.81 -3.00
C LYS A 67 2.41 5.93 -2.95
N LEU A 68 1.67 6.05 -1.85
CA LEU A 68 0.69 7.11 -1.68
C LEU A 68 1.36 8.48 -1.56
N LYS A 69 2.48 8.57 -0.82
CA LYS A 69 3.25 9.81 -0.73
C LYS A 69 3.74 10.27 -2.10
N GLY A 70 4.31 9.36 -2.89
CA GLY A 70 4.71 9.65 -4.26
C GLY A 70 3.54 10.06 -5.15
N ALA A 71 2.35 9.49 -4.94
CA ALA A 71 1.15 9.88 -5.67
C ALA A 71 0.70 11.32 -5.31
N PHE A 72 0.75 11.69 -4.04
CA PHE A 72 0.45 13.06 -3.61
C PHE A 72 1.42 14.08 -4.24
N GLU A 73 2.71 13.75 -4.28
CA GLU A 73 3.73 14.60 -4.91
C GLU A 73 3.48 14.77 -6.43
N VAL A 74 3.24 13.65 -7.13
CA VAL A 74 3.07 13.64 -8.59
C VAL A 74 1.80 14.37 -9.04
N PHE A 75 0.68 14.16 -8.32
CA PHE A 75 -0.59 14.78 -8.69
C PHE A 75 -0.86 16.12 -7.99
N GLY A 76 0.05 16.58 -7.13
CA GLY A 76 -0.11 17.81 -6.37
C GLY A 76 -1.32 17.77 -5.43
N LEU A 77 -1.55 16.62 -4.77
CA LEU A 77 -2.68 16.39 -3.89
C LEU A 77 -2.30 16.55 -2.42
N ASP A 78 -3.34 16.80 -1.62
CA ASP A 78 -3.28 16.99 -0.19
C ASP A 78 -4.54 16.35 0.42
N ALA A 79 -4.45 15.86 1.65
CA ALA A 79 -5.57 15.28 2.38
C ALA A 79 -6.07 16.18 3.53
N SER A 80 -5.56 17.39 3.65
CA SER A 80 -5.86 18.29 4.77
C SER A 80 -7.37 18.56 4.92
N GLY A 81 -7.93 18.21 6.08
CA GLY A 81 -9.35 18.37 6.41
C GLY A 81 -10.28 17.38 5.71
N LEU A 82 -9.78 16.42 4.93
CA LEU A 82 -10.60 15.48 4.17
C LEU A 82 -11.04 14.28 5.01
N ASN A 83 -12.26 13.78 4.73
CA ASN A 83 -12.69 12.45 5.14
C ASN A 83 -12.25 11.43 4.08
N CYS A 84 -11.43 10.48 4.48
CA CYS A 84 -10.80 9.52 3.58
C CYS A 84 -11.35 8.11 3.79
N LEU A 85 -11.40 7.31 2.72
CA LEU A 85 -11.66 5.87 2.78
C LEU A 85 -10.44 5.14 2.22
N ASP A 86 -9.81 4.30 3.06
CA ASP A 86 -8.65 3.46 2.72
C ASP A 86 -9.09 2.01 2.56
N VAL A 87 -9.19 1.53 1.32
CA VAL A 87 -9.60 0.17 0.98
C VAL A 87 -8.38 -0.73 0.77
N GLY A 88 -8.26 -1.77 1.59
CA GLY A 88 -7.07 -2.63 1.62
C GLY A 88 -5.96 -2.03 2.49
N CYS A 89 -6.33 -1.52 3.66
CA CYS A 89 -5.41 -0.79 4.55
C CYS A 89 -4.26 -1.64 5.09
N SER A 90 -4.40 -2.96 5.18
CA SER A 90 -3.37 -3.89 5.66
C SER A 90 -2.71 -3.39 6.95
N THR A 91 -1.42 -3.07 6.93
CA THR A 91 -0.68 -2.52 8.09
C THR A 91 -0.95 -1.04 8.37
N GLY A 92 -1.72 -0.35 7.54
CA GLY A 92 -2.08 1.06 7.73
C GLY A 92 -1.14 2.06 7.05
N GLY A 93 -0.35 1.62 6.06
CA GLY A 93 0.62 2.52 5.41
C GLY A 93 -0.03 3.69 4.68
N PHE A 94 -1.15 3.48 3.96
CA PHE A 94 -1.90 4.56 3.34
C PHE A 94 -2.60 5.43 4.38
N THR A 95 -3.23 4.80 5.38
CA THR A 95 -3.85 5.51 6.52
C THR A 95 -2.87 6.46 7.21
N GLU A 96 -1.62 6.02 7.47
CA GLU A 96 -0.58 6.83 8.11
C GLU A 96 -0.24 8.07 7.28
N VAL A 97 -0.09 7.92 5.96
CA VAL A 97 0.18 9.05 5.04
C VAL A 97 -1.00 10.02 4.97
N LEU A 98 -2.23 9.53 4.94
CA LEU A 98 -3.43 10.37 4.98
C LEU A 98 -3.48 11.22 6.25
N LEU A 99 -3.18 10.64 7.42
CA LEU A 99 -3.12 11.37 8.68
C LEU A 99 -1.96 12.37 8.71
N GLU A 100 -0.77 11.99 8.23
CA GLU A 100 0.38 12.91 8.10
C GLU A 100 0.04 14.11 7.21
N ALA A 101 -0.75 13.88 6.14
CA ALA A 101 -1.25 14.93 5.26
C ALA A 101 -2.46 15.69 5.81
N GLY A 102 -2.83 15.49 7.07
CA GLY A 102 -3.85 16.27 7.77
C GLY A 102 -5.30 15.83 7.53
N ALA A 103 -5.55 14.58 7.11
CA ALA A 103 -6.91 14.07 6.98
C ALA A 103 -7.71 14.26 8.27
N ALA A 104 -8.95 14.74 8.14
CA ALA A 104 -9.84 14.92 9.30
C ALA A 104 -10.25 13.57 9.89
N HIS A 105 -10.49 12.58 9.02
CA HIS A 105 -10.83 11.22 9.43
C HIS A 105 -10.49 10.22 8.33
N VAL A 106 -10.08 9.01 8.72
CA VAL A 106 -9.81 7.90 7.80
C VAL A 106 -10.64 6.68 8.21
N VAL A 107 -11.51 6.22 7.32
CA VAL A 107 -12.15 4.92 7.45
C VAL A 107 -11.24 3.89 6.76
N SER A 108 -10.67 2.96 7.52
CA SER A 108 -9.70 1.97 7.05
C SER A 108 -10.33 0.59 7.05
N VAL A 109 -10.33 -0.08 5.89
CA VAL A 109 -11.03 -1.36 5.69
C VAL A 109 -10.09 -2.42 5.13
N ASP A 110 -10.07 -3.61 5.75
CA ASP A 110 -9.30 -4.76 5.26
C ASP A 110 -9.99 -6.09 5.61
N VAL A 111 -9.81 -7.11 4.76
CA VAL A 111 -10.26 -8.48 5.03
C VAL A 111 -9.36 -9.23 6.01
N GLY A 112 -8.13 -8.76 6.20
CA GLY A 112 -7.14 -9.32 7.12
C GLY A 112 -7.54 -9.20 8.59
N THR A 113 -6.79 -9.89 9.43
CA THR A 113 -6.98 -9.90 10.87
C THR A 113 -5.69 -9.50 11.55
N ASP A 114 -5.76 -8.60 12.51
CA ASP A 114 -4.63 -8.14 13.35
C ASP A 114 -3.37 -7.71 12.57
N GLN A 115 -3.58 -7.17 11.35
CA GLN A 115 -2.49 -6.67 10.52
C GLN A 115 -2.18 -5.21 10.76
N PHE A 116 -3.19 -4.42 11.14
CA PHE A 116 -3.06 -2.98 11.32
C PHE A 116 -2.06 -2.66 12.44
N HIS A 117 -1.13 -1.74 12.18
CA HIS A 117 -0.01 -1.48 13.08
C HIS A 117 -0.50 -0.92 14.43
N PRO A 118 0.01 -1.42 15.58
CA PRO A 118 -0.45 -1.00 16.90
C PRO A 118 -0.39 0.51 17.16
N SER A 119 0.61 1.22 16.60
CA SER A 119 0.76 2.67 16.78
C SER A 119 -0.39 3.51 16.17
N LEU A 120 -1.20 2.91 15.28
CA LEU A 120 -2.30 3.59 14.60
C LEU A 120 -3.67 3.20 15.18
N ARG A 121 -3.78 2.07 15.89
CA ARG A 121 -5.08 1.49 16.31
C ARG A 121 -5.91 2.41 17.20
N ASP A 122 -5.26 3.11 18.12
CA ASP A 122 -5.94 3.95 19.12
C ASP A 122 -6.07 5.42 18.68
N ASN A 123 -5.82 5.72 17.39
CA ASN A 123 -5.93 7.07 16.88
C ASN A 123 -7.42 7.46 16.71
N PRO A 124 -7.92 8.54 17.36
CA PRO A 124 -9.33 8.94 17.30
C PRO A 124 -9.80 9.39 15.90
N HIS A 125 -8.87 9.66 14.99
CA HIS A 125 -9.15 10.00 13.59
C HIS A 125 -9.25 8.79 12.66
N ILE A 126 -9.25 7.55 13.21
CA ILE A 126 -9.37 6.33 12.43
C ILE A 126 -10.63 5.55 12.86
N SER A 127 -11.42 5.13 11.88
CA SER A 127 -12.41 4.05 12.05
C SER A 127 -11.87 2.81 11.35
N LEU A 128 -11.39 1.84 12.13
CA LEU A 128 -10.77 0.62 11.60
C LEU A 128 -11.77 -0.53 11.53
N PHE A 129 -11.90 -1.14 10.36
CA PHE A 129 -12.70 -2.34 10.10
C PHE A 129 -11.81 -3.44 9.51
N GLU A 130 -11.23 -4.26 10.37
CA GLU A 130 -10.58 -5.53 9.98
C GLU A 130 -11.62 -6.64 9.83
N GLN A 131 -11.28 -7.72 9.13
CA GLN A 131 -12.16 -8.83 8.76
C GLN A 131 -13.39 -8.37 7.96
N MET A 132 -13.29 -7.21 7.31
CA MET A 132 -14.36 -6.61 6.54
C MET A 132 -14.06 -6.68 5.04
N ASP A 133 -14.94 -7.35 4.32
CA ASP A 133 -14.90 -7.35 2.86
C ASP A 133 -15.45 -6.03 2.33
N ALA A 134 -14.60 -5.24 1.67
CA ALA A 134 -14.97 -3.93 1.13
C ALA A 134 -16.15 -3.99 0.15
N ARG A 135 -16.41 -5.16 -0.46
CA ARG A 135 -17.59 -5.38 -1.31
C ARG A 135 -18.92 -5.41 -0.54
N LYS A 136 -18.86 -5.43 0.78
CA LYS A 136 -20.03 -5.45 1.69
C LYS A 136 -20.17 -4.15 2.49
N LEU A 137 -19.41 -3.10 2.12
CA LEU A 137 -19.53 -1.79 2.76
C LEU A 137 -20.93 -1.23 2.60
N THR A 138 -21.43 -0.67 3.70
CA THR A 138 -22.73 0.00 3.77
C THR A 138 -22.58 1.32 4.52
N SER A 139 -23.65 2.12 4.60
CA SER A 139 -23.69 3.35 5.40
C SER A 139 -23.52 3.12 6.91
N GLU A 140 -23.54 1.89 7.37
CA GLU A 140 -23.24 1.57 8.78
C GLU A 140 -21.74 1.73 9.09
N GLN A 141 -20.87 1.41 8.13
CA GLN A 141 -19.42 1.60 8.26
C GLN A 141 -18.98 2.97 7.77
N ILE A 142 -19.66 3.48 6.73
CA ILE A 142 -19.36 4.78 6.11
C ILE A 142 -20.45 5.78 6.50
N ASP A 143 -20.29 6.38 7.68
CA ASP A 143 -21.27 7.30 8.30
C ASP A 143 -21.16 8.77 7.82
N ARG A 144 -20.29 9.00 6.82
CA ARG A 144 -19.96 10.33 6.30
C ARG A 144 -19.70 10.31 4.80
N GLU A 145 -19.79 11.47 4.16
CA GLU A 145 -19.34 11.63 2.78
C GLU A 145 -17.83 11.50 2.69
N ILE A 146 -17.36 10.78 1.68
CA ILE A 146 -15.94 10.57 1.43
C ILE A 146 -15.41 11.61 0.43
N ASP A 147 -14.41 12.35 0.86
CA ASP A 147 -13.70 13.34 0.03
C ASP A 147 -12.60 12.69 -0.81
N LEU A 148 -11.92 11.68 -0.26
CA LEU A 148 -10.81 10.98 -0.92
C LEU A 148 -10.91 9.47 -0.68
N LEU A 149 -11.06 8.71 -1.77
CA LEU A 149 -10.96 7.26 -1.79
C LEU A 149 -9.54 6.85 -2.20
N VAL A 150 -8.86 6.07 -1.37
CA VAL A 150 -7.58 5.42 -1.72
C VAL A 150 -7.72 3.91 -1.68
N CYS A 151 -6.91 3.19 -2.48
CA CYS A 151 -6.94 1.73 -2.50
C CYS A 151 -5.57 1.14 -2.86
N ASP A 152 -5.09 0.22 -2.01
CA ASP A 152 -3.91 -0.64 -2.25
C ASP A 152 -4.27 -2.14 -2.11
N ALA A 153 -5.46 -2.55 -2.55
CA ALA A 153 -5.92 -3.94 -2.45
C ALA A 153 -5.07 -4.89 -3.30
N SER A 154 -4.95 -6.14 -2.84
CA SER A 154 -4.22 -7.22 -3.51
C SER A 154 -5.11 -8.43 -3.72
N PHE A 155 -4.76 -9.27 -4.70
CA PHE A 155 -5.43 -10.54 -5.04
C PHE A 155 -6.87 -10.40 -5.59
N ILE A 156 -7.29 -9.20 -5.94
CA ILE A 156 -8.62 -8.89 -6.49
C ILE A 156 -8.49 -7.75 -7.51
N GLY A 157 -9.33 -7.74 -8.54
CA GLY A 157 -9.44 -6.60 -9.47
C GLY A 157 -10.09 -5.39 -8.79
N LEU A 158 -9.60 -4.20 -9.13
CA LEU A 158 -10.06 -2.94 -8.53
C LEU A 158 -11.56 -2.72 -8.72
N GLU A 159 -12.11 -3.03 -9.88
CA GLU A 159 -13.53 -2.88 -10.19
C GLU A 159 -14.41 -3.64 -9.19
N LYS A 160 -13.94 -4.84 -8.80
CA LYS A 160 -14.69 -5.69 -7.87
C LYS A 160 -14.63 -5.22 -6.42
N VAL A 161 -13.45 -4.78 -5.99
CA VAL A 161 -13.26 -4.38 -4.58
C VAL A 161 -13.82 -2.99 -4.30
N LEU A 162 -13.87 -2.13 -5.32
CA LEU A 162 -14.31 -0.74 -5.21
C LEU A 162 -15.79 -0.53 -5.53
N ASP A 163 -16.50 -1.53 -6.06
CA ASP A 163 -17.88 -1.38 -6.54
C ASP A 163 -18.82 -0.65 -5.55
N PRO A 164 -18.93 -1.03 -4.25
CA PRO A 164 -19.70 -0.21 -3.33
C PRO A 164 -18.94 1.05 -2.86
N ALA A 165 -17.62 1.00 -2.73
CA ALA A 165 -16.82 2.10 -2.16
C ALA A 165 -16.95 3.41 -2.97
N VAL A 166 -17.03 3.31 -4.30
CA VAL A 166 -17.17 4.47 -5.21
C VAL A 166 -18.48 5.24 -5.01
N SER A 167 -19.52 4.60 -4.47
CA SER A 167 -20.81 5.24 -4.20
C SER A 167 -20.77 6.21 -3.02
N PHE A 168 -19.83 6.02 -2.08
CA PHE A 168 -19.67 6.90 -0.92
C PHE A 168 -18.84 8.14 -1.20
N VAL A 169 -18.16 8.19 -2.35
CA VAL A 169 -17.40 9.37 -2.76
C VAL A 169 -18.36 10.46 -3.21
N LYS A 170 -18.27 11.63 -2.59
CA LYS A 170 -19.12 12.78 -2.94
C LYS A 170 -18.82 13.33 -4.34
N SER A 171 -19.73 14.13 -4.92
CA SER A 171 -19.44 14.91 -6.11
C SER A 171 -18.26 15.86 -5.85
N GLY A 172 -17.31 15.93 -6.78
CA GLY A 172 -16.03 16.62 -6.62
C GLY A 172 -15.00 15.87 -5.78
N GLY A 173 -15.36 14.75 -5.16
CA GLY A 173 -14.44 13.91 -4.39
C GLY A 173 -13.42 13.19 -5.28
N LEU A 174 -12.32 12.79 -4.68
CA LEU A 174 -11.12 12.28 -5.34
C LEU A 174 -11.03 10.75 -5.20
N ALA A 175 -10.46 10.10 -6.20
CA ALA A 175 -10.02 8.70 -6.12
C ALA A 175 -8.54 8.60 -6.51
N LEU A 176 -7.72 8.01 -5.65
CA LEU A 176 -6.31 7.76 -5.86
C LEU A 176 -6.02 6.28 -5.61
N LEU A 177 -5.89 5.52 -6.69
CA LEU A 177 -5.97 4.07 -6.68
C LEU A 177 -4.67 3.46 -7.19
N LEU A 178 -4.24 2.35 -6.59
CA LEU A 178 -3.06 1.62 -7.02
C LEU A 178 -3.48 0.43 -7.92
N PHE A 179 -3.27 0.60 -9.20
CA PHE A 179 -3.53 -0.43 -10.19
C PHE A 179 -2.35 -1.41 -10.26
N LYS A 180 -2.63 -2.68 -10.02
CA LYS A 180 -1.66 -3.78 -10.01
C LYS A 180 -1.93 -4.71 -11.17
N PRO A 181 -1.13 -4.71 -12.23
CA PRO A 181 -1.38 -5.48 -13.44
C PRO A 181 -1.67 -6.96 -13.18
N GLN A 182 -0.94 -7.59 -12.25
CA GLN A 182 -1.07 -9.01 -11.94
C GLN A 182 -2.46 -9.42 -11.42
N PHE A 183 -3.27 -8.47 -10.94
CA PHE A 183 -4.64 -8.72 -10.47
C PHE A 183 -5.71 -8.21 -11.45
N GLN A 184 -5.30 -7.52 -12.52
CA GLN A 184 -6.19 -6.92 -13.51
C GLN A 184 -6.18 -7.66 -14.86
N VAL A 185 -5.00 -8.13 -15.28
CA VAL A 185 -4.89 -8.94 -16.49
C VAL A 185 -5.41 -10.36 -16.23
N GLY A 186 -5.93 -11.03 -17.24
CA GLY A 186 -6.36 -12.43 -17.11
C GLY A 186 -5.19 -13.35 -16.72
N ARG A 187 -5.48 -14.48 -16.06
CA ARG A 187 -4.47 -15.45 -15.59
C ARG A 187 -3.45 -15.88 -16.66
N LYS A 188 -3.84 -15.88 -17.93
CA LYS A 188 -2.95 -16.27 -19.04
C LYS A 188 -1.84 -15.27 -19.33
N ALA A 189 -2.03 -14.00 -18.98
CA ALA A 189 -1.05 -12.93 -19.14
C ALA A 189 -0.09 -12.80 -17.94
N VAL A 190 -0.35 -13.54 -16.84
CA VAL A 190 0.52 -13.56 -15.67
C VAL A 190 1.57 -14.66 -15.85
N GLY A 191 2.82 -14.26 -15.94
CA GLY A 191 3.96 -15.15 -16.14
C GLY A 191 4.44 -15.85 -14.87
N LYS A 192 5.58 -16.53 -15.00
CA LYS A 192 6.22 -17.24 -13.87
C LYS A 192 6.56 -16.24 -12.75
N GLY A 193 6.25 -16.62 -11.53
CA GLY A 193 6.51 -15.77 -10.34
C GLY A 193 5.53 -14.62 -10.17
N GLY A 194 4.41 -14.60 -10.92
CA GLY A 194 3.41 -13.54 -10.81
C GLY A 194 3.75 -12.28 -11.62
N ILE A 195 4.82 -12.30 -12.42
CA ILE A 195 5.26 -11.14 -13.20
C ILE A 195 4.46 -11.02 -14.50
N VAL A 196 3.95 -9.83 -14.77
CA VAL A 196 3.28 -9.47 -16.02
C VAL A 196 4.27 -8.78 -16.94
N THR A 197 4.55 -9.40 -18.09
CA THR A 197 5.43 -8.86 -19.13
C THR A 197 4.69 -8.50 -20.42
N ASP A 198 3.42 -8.86 -20.50
CA ASP A 198 2.54 -8.58 -21.64
C ASP A 198 2.01 -7.15 -21.52
N ILE A 199 2.68 -6.22 -22.21
CA ILE A 199 2.35 -4.79 -22.18
C ILE A 199 0.97 -4.54 -22.79
N GLU A 200 0.62 -5.26 -23.86
CA GLU A 200 -0.69 -5.12 -24.52
C GLU A 200 -1.82 -5.52 -23.58
N ALA A 201 -1.67 -6.62 -22.85
CA ALA A 201 -2.64 -7.04 -21.82
C ALA A 201 -2.77 -6.00 -20.69
N VAL A 202 -1.68 -5.35 -20.29
CA VAL A 202 -1.70 -4.26 -19.30
C VAL A 202 -2.47 -3.06 -19.83
N ASP A 203 -2.22 -2.66 -21.07
CA ASP A 203 -2.90 -1.50 -21.69
C ASP A 203 -4.40 -1.77 -21.86
N VAL A 204 -4.79 -2.96 -22.30
CA VAL A 204 -6.20 -3.37 -22.36
C VAL A 204 -6.87 -3.29 -20.99
N ALA A 205 -6.21 -3.79 -19.95
CA ALA A 205 -6.74 -3.74 -18.59
C ALA A 205 -6.84 -2.31 -18.04
N LYS A 206 -5.87 -1.42 -18.36
CA LYS A 206 -5.94 0.01 -18.02
C LYS A 206 -7.11 0.70 -18.69
N HIS A 207 -7.37 0.44 -19.96
CA HIS A 207 -8.52 0.99 -20.68
C HIS A 207 -9.83 0.52 -20.07
N ALA A 208 -9.98 -0.80 -19.82
CA ALA A 208 -11.18 -1.34 -19.21
C ALA A 208 -11.46 -0.73 -17.83
N PHE A 209 -10.42 -0.54 -17.01
CA PHE A 209 -10.56 0.12 -15.70
C PHE A 209 -10.93 1.61 -15.84
N SER A 210 -10.37 2.31 -16.83
CA SER A 210 -10.74 3.70 -17.13
C SER A 210 -12.23 3.82 -17.52
N ASP A 211 -12.72 2.92 -18.37
CA ASP A 211 -14.13 2.87 -18.78
C ASP A 211 -15.05 2.57 -17.58
N TRP A 212 -14.62 1.68 -16.69
CA TRP A 212 -15.33 1.39 -15.45
C TRP A 212 -15.41 2.63 -14.53
N LEU A 213 -14.34 3.39 -14.37
CA LEU A 213 -14.35 4.64 -13.59
C LEU A 213 -15.34 5.64 -14.19
N VAL A 214 -15.33 5.82 -15.51
CA VAL A 214 -16.27 6.71 -16.22
C VAL A 214 -17.72 6.25 -16.02
N ALA A 215 -18.01 4.95 -16.14
CA ALA A 215 -19.33 4.38 -15.91
C ALA A 215 -19.82 4.59 -14.46
N ASN A 216 -18.90 4.73 -13.50
CA ASN A 216 -19.18 5.05 -12.10
C ASN A 216 -19.16 6.56 -11.78
N GLY A 217 -19.20 7.42 -12.80
CA GLY A 217 -19.29 8.86 -12.66
C GLY A 217 -17.98 9.55 -12.31
N PHE A 218 -16.83 8.95 -12.61
CA PHE A 218 -15.53 9.59 -12.42
C PHE A 218 -14.98 10.15 -13.73
N THR A 219 -14.31 11.27 -13.63
CA THR A 219 -13.46 11.81 -14.70
C THR A 219 -12.02 11.45 -14.39
N LEU A 220 -11.40 10.62 -15.24
CA LEU A 220 -9.98 10.28 -15.13
C LEU A 220 -9.12 11.52 -15.35
N LYS A 221 -8.13 11.73 -14.48
CA LYS A 221 -7.18 12.84 -14.52
C LYS A 221 -5.77 12.42 -14.91
N GLY A 222 -5.36 11.20 -14.56
CA GLY A 222 -4.03 10.73 -14.93
C GLY A 222 -3.72 9.29 -14.53
N TRP A 223 -2.72 8.76 -15.21
CA TRP A 223 -2.04 7.51 -14.92
C TRP A 223 -0.56 7.78 -14.79
N GLU A 224 0.05 7.41 -13.66
CA GLU A 224 1.49 7.54 -13.45
C GLU A 224 2.09 6.23 -12.94
N PRO A 225 3.28 5.84 -13.38
CA PRO A 225 3.95 4.68 -12.81
C PRO A 225 4.29 4.97 -11.34
N SER A 226 4.02 4.00 -10.47
CA SER A 226 4.47 4.08 -9.08
C SER A 226 6.01 4.06 -9.04
N SER A 227 6.60 4.95 -8.25
CA SER A 227 8.06 4.97 -7.99
C SER A 227 8.52 3.77 -7.18
N VAL A 228 7.58 3.07 -6.54
CA VAL A 228 7.83 1.85 -5.76
C VAL A 228 7.14 0.67 -6.43
N THR A 229 7.91 -0.31 -6.86
CA THR A 229 7.40 -1.55 -7.46
C THR A 229 6.70 -2.44 -6.44
N GLY A 230 5.83 -3.32 -6.91
CA GLY A 230 5.23 -4.38 -6.09
C GLY A 230 6.28 -5.28 -5.43
N SER A 231 5.90 -6.00 -4.39
CA SER A 231 6.79 -6.94 -3.69
C SER A 231 7.24 -8.11 -4.56
N ASP A 232 6.49 -8.43 -5.59
CA ASP A 232 6.77 -9.42 -6.62
C ASP A 232 7.63 -8.87 -7.77
N GLY A 233 7.85 -7.55 -7.83
CA GLY A 233 8.64 -6.85 -8.85
C GLY A 233 7.82 -6.28 -10.01
N ASN A 234 6.48 -6.41 -10.01
CA ASN A 234 5.64 -5.78 -11.01
C ASN A 234 5.70 -4.25 -10.93
N GLN A 235 5.69 -3.58 -12.09
CA GLN A 235 5.38 -2.17 -12.14
C GLN A 235 3.89 -1.99 -11.79
N GLU A 236 3.63 -1.17 -10.80
CA GLU A 236 2.27 -0.75 -10.42
C GLU A 236 2.02 0.68 -10.89
N TRP A 237 0.74 1.06 -11.00
CA TRP A 237 0.34 2.34 -11.56
C TRP A 237 -0.57 3.10 -10.60
N LEU A 238 -0.31 4.38 -10.46
CA LEU A 238 -1.15 5.33 -9.73
C LEU A 238 -2.23 5.84 -10.67
N VAL A 239 -3.48 5.80 -10.23
CA VAL A 239 -4.64 6.26 -10.99
C VAL A 239 -5.30 7.38 -10.22
N TYR A 240 -5.44 8.55 -10.83
CA TYR A 240 -6.13 9.70 -10.25
C TYR A 240 -7.39 10.03 -11.02
N ALA A 241 -8.52 10.15 -10.33
CA ALA A 241 -9.82 10.49 -10.89
C ALA A 241 -10.63 11.38 -9.94
N ILE A 242 -11.60 12.13 -10.49
CA ILE A 242 -12.49 13.01 -9.75
C ILE A 242 -13.94 12.59 -10.03
N LYS A 243 -14.75 12.46 -8.98
CA LYS A 243 -16.19 12.16 -9.07
C LYS A 243 -16.91 13.36 -9.67
N SER A 244 -17.73 13.13 -10.69
CA SER A 244 -18.53 14.17 -11.36
C SER A 244 -19.71 14.62 -10.52
#